data_db6cf8d0ed6d90ccac581a7820319fc7
#
_entry.id   db6cf8d0ed6d90ccac581a7820319fc7
#
_cell.length_a   1.000
_cell.length_b   1.000
_cell.length_c   1.000
_cell.angle_alpha   90.00
_cell.angle_beta   90.00
_cell.angle_gamma   90.00
#
_symmetry.space_group_name_H-M   'P 1'
#
loop_
_entity.id
_entity.type
_entity.pdbx_description
1 polymer ?
#
loop_
_entity_poly.entity_id
_entity_poly.type
_entity_poly.pdbx_seq_one_letter_code
_entity_poly.pdbx_strand_id
1 'polypeptide(L)'
;RKKPIIVTIHGFGRNLSHEFDPLARYLKAKKYGVIQFDMYDLNNPNDANYKDWVQRCEAKLSLAIKENPNVILIGFSMGGVIASYLASIYKVQSLILCAPAFEYLDIKKVTGLFKKSDKEKKGPSSKQYQTFTKIVSQYKESISQIECPILMLHGTSDEVIAPSSSTHAYKKIPAQKKRLI
;
A
#
# COMPACT_ATOMS: atom_id res chain seq x y z
N ARG A 1 -9.99 26.42 -3.41
CA ARG A 1 -9.42 25.26 -4.11
C ARG A 1 -9.94 23.99 -3.45
N LYS A 2 -10.61 23.08 -4.18
CA LYS A 2 -11.13 21.82 -3.65
C LYS A 2 -9.98 21.00 -3.07
N LYS A 3 -10.14 20.45 -1.83
CA LYS A 3 -9.12 19.60 -1.21
C LYS A 3 -8.97 18.30 -1.99
N PRO A 4 -7.77 17.71 -2.03
CA PRO A 4 -7.57 16.42 -2.68
C PRO A 4 -8.37 15.31 -2.01
N ILE A 5 -8.70 14.26 -2.78
CA ILE A 5 -9.19 13.00 -2.23
C ILE A 5 -7.98 12.14 -1.86
N ILE A 6 -8.06 11.53 -0.69
CA ILE A 6 -7.05 10.59 -0.21
C ILE A 6 -7.54 9.17 -0.47
N VAL A 7 -6.77 8.37 -1.20
CA VAL A 7 -7.03 6.94 -1.39
C VAL A 7 -5.98 6.16 -0.64
N THR A 8 -6.38 5.24 0.22
CA THR A 8 -5.46 4.41 1.00
C THR A 8 -5.49 2.96 0.51
N ILE A 9 -4.30 2.36 0.37
CA ILE A 9 -4.12 0.95 -0.01
C ILE A 9 -3.39 0.25 1.14
N HIS A 10 -4.08 -0.68 1.80
CA HIS A 10 -3.58 -1.37 2.98
C HIS A 10 -2.51 -2.41 2.67
N GLY A 11 -1.77 -2.83 3.70
CA GLY A 11 -0.79 -3.89 3.64
C GLY A 11 -1.41 -5.30 3.69
N PHE A 12 -0.52 -6.30 3.65
CA PHE A 12 -0.91 -7.69 3.84
C PHE A 12 -1.05 -8.00 5.33
N GLY A 13 -2.25 -8.43 5.75
CA GLY A 13 -2.49 -8.71 7.16
C GLY A 13 -3.96 -8.85 7.51
N ARG A 14 -4.25 -8.83 8.80
CA ARG A 14 -5.61 -9.00 9.35
C ARG A 14 -6.42 -7.72 9.39
N ASN A 15 -5.74 -6.59 9.51
CA ASN A 15 -6.40 -5.30 9.76
C ASN A 15 -7.01 -4.70 8.51
N LEU A 16 -6.53 -5.11 7.32
CA LEU A 16 -7.03 -4.62 6.03
C LEU A 16 -7.06 -3.08 6.00
N SER A 17 -8.13 -2.49 5.51
CA SER A 17 -8.29 -1.03 5.45
C SER A 17 -8.29 -0.34 6.81
N HIS A 18 -8.58 -1.07 7.91
CA HIS A 18 -8.60 -0.53 9.27
C HIS A 18 -7.22 -0.06 9.78
N GLU A 19 -6.13 -0.48 9.12
CA GLU A 19 -4.79 0.06 9.41
C GLU A 19 -4.74 1.58 9.31
N PHE A 20 -5.58 2.16 8.46
CA PHE A 20 -5.62 3.60 8.24
C PHE A 20 -6.71 4.35 9.05
N ASP A 21 -7.45 3.68 9.92
CA ASP A 21 -8.56 4.31 10.67
C ASP A 21 -8.15 5.56 11.46
N PRO A 22 -7.02 5.59 12.19
CA PRO A 22 -6.60 6.80 12.89
C PRO A 22 -6.32 7.97 11.94
N LEU A 23 -5.60 7.69 10.84
CA LEU A 23 -5.29 8.69 9.82
C LEU A 23 -6.56 9.19 9.12
N ALA A 24 -7.45 8.27 8.76
CA ALA A 24 -8.70 8.61 8.08
C ALA A 24 -9.60 9.48 8.97
N ARG A 25 -9.72 9.19 10.26
CA ARG A 25 -10.44 10.03 11.21
C ARG A 25 -9.88 11.45 11.27
N TYR A 26 -8.55 11.55 11.38
CA TYR A 26 -7.87 12.85 11.40
C TYR A 26 -8.13 13.64 10.11
N LEU A 27 -7.96 13.01 8.95
CA LEU A 27 -8.15 13.64 7.64
C LEU A 27 -9.61 14.06 7.40
N LYS A 28 -10.58 13.21 7.77
CA LYS A 28 -12.01 13.53 7.70
C LYS A 28 -12.38 14.71 8.60
N ALA A 29 -11.83 14.78 9.81
CA ALA A 29 -12.00 15.94 10.69
C ALA A 29 -11.44 17.23 10.07
N LYS A 30 -10.38 17.12 9.24
CA LYS A 30 -9.86 18.22 8.42
C LYS A 30 -10.61 18.43 7.10
N LYS A 31 -11.76 17.77 6.91
CA LYS A 31 -12.61 17.87 5.71
C LYS A 31 -11.95 17.42 4.40
N TYR A 32 -11.08 16.41 4.47
CA TYR A 32 -10.62 15.69 3.28
C TYR A 32 -11.59 14.55 2.95
N GLY A 33 -11.80 14.30 1.66
CA GLY A 33 -12.39 13.04 1.19
C GLY A 33 -11.37 11.91 1.39
N VAL A 34 -11.80 10.81 2.02
CA VAL A 34 -10.93 9.64 2.25
C VAL A 34 -11.64 8.39 1.80
N ILE A 35 -11.00 7.62 0.92
CA ILE A 35 -11.47 6.32 0.43
C ILE A 35 -10.57 5.24 1.05
N GLN A 36 -11.18 4.44 1.93
CA GLN A 36 -10.61 3.22 2.50
C GLN A 36 -11.41 2.02 1.98
N PHE A 37 -10.76 0.92 1.72
CA PHE A 37 -11.42 -0.30 1.24
C PHE A 37 -10.53 -1.52 1.50
N ASP A 38 -11.15 -2.69 1.56
CA ASP A 38 -10.46 -3.95 1.63
C ASP A 38 -10.21 -4.47 0.22
N MET A 39 -8.93 -4.76 -0.13
CA MET A 39 -8.60 -5.26 -1.45
C MET A 39 -8.83 -6.78 -1.59
N TYR A 40 -8.94 -7.49 -0.47
CA TYR A 40 -9.24 -8.92 -0.45
C TYR A 40 -10.10 -9.30 0.76
N ASP A 41 -10.79 -10.45 0.67
CA ASP A 41 -11.65 -10.99 1.71
C ASP A 41 -10.90 -12.04 2.56
N LEU A 42 -10.67 -11.74 3.84
CA LEU A 42 -10.09 -12.68 4.80
C LEU A 42 -10.96 -13.92 5.05
N ASN A 43 -12.27 -13.81 4.86
CA ASN A 43 -13.20 -14.91 5.06
C ASN A 43 -13.21 -15.89 3.89
N ASN A 44 -12.73 -15.47 2.72
CA ASN A 44 -12.59 -16.29 1.55
C ASN A 44 -11.11 -16.62 1.27
N PRO A 45 -10.60 -17.79 1.70
CA PRO A 45 -9.20 -18.17 1.48
C PRO A 45 -8.82 -18.35 0.00
N ASN A 46 -9.82 -18.43 -0.90
CA ASN A 46 -9.63 -18.54 -2.34
C ASN A 46 -9.68 -17.16 -3.05
N ASP A 47 -10.00 -16.08 -2.35
CA ASP A 47 -9.76 -14.72 -2.84
C ASP A 47 -8.25 -14.43 -2.81
N ALA A 48 -7.54 -14.97 -3.79
CA ALA A 48 -6.08 -15.05 -3.83
C ALA A 48 -5.53 -14.84 -5.25
N ASN A 49 -6.19 -14.02 -6.06
CA ASN A 49 -5.71 -13.64 -7.38
C ASN A 49 -5.11 -12.23 -7.33
N TYR A 50 -3.82 -12.11 -7.64
CA TYR A 50 -3.12 -10.82 -7.58
C TYR A 50 -3.69 -9.76 -8.54
N LYS A 51 -4.18 -10.19 -9.70
CA LYS A 51 -4.80 -9.28 -10.68
C LYS A 51 -6.10 -8.68 -10.13
N ASP A 52 -6.93 -9.51 -9.48
CA ASP A 52 -8.19 -9.07 -8.90
C ASP A 52 -7.97 -8.07 -7.76
N TRP A 53 -6.97 -8.32 -6.91
CA TRP A 53 -6.60 -7.40 -5.84
C TRP A 53 -6.16 -6.04 -6.38
N VAL A 54 -5.27 -6.05 -7.37
CA VAL A 54 -4.79 -4.81 -8.01
C VAL A 54 -5.94 -4.10 -8.75
N GLN A 55 -6.80 -4.83 -9.43
CA GLN A 55 -7.96 -4.26 -10.14
C GLN A 55 -8.94 -3.58 -9.17
N ARG A 56 -9.18 -4.15 -7.97
CA ARG A 56 -9.99 -3.49 -6.94
C ARG A 56 -9.37 -2.16 -6.49
N CYS A 57 -8.05 -2.14 -6.30
CA CYS A 57 -7.33 -0.90 -5.98
C CYS A 57 -7.44 0.14 -7.12
N GLU A 58 -7.24 -0.30 -8.35
CA GLU A 58 -7.36 0.53 -9.55
C GLU A 58 -8.76 1.12 -9.72
N ALA A 59 -9.80 0.32 -9.48
CA ALA A 59 -11.19 0.77 -9.55
C ALA A 59 -11.47 1.91 -8.54
N LYS A 60 -10.97 1.80 -7.31
CA LYS A 60 -11.12 2.83 -6.28
C LYS A 60 -10.36 4.10 -6.63
N LEU A 61 -9.14 3.98 -7.15
CA LEU A 61 -8.37 5.12 -7.62
C LEU A 61 -9.07 5.83 -8.80
N SER A 62 -9.56 5.07 -9.77
CA SER A 62 -10.28 5.61 -10.94
C SER A 62 -11.53 6.37 -10.55
N LEU A 63 -12.30 5.86 -9.58
CA LEU A 63 -13.47 6.57 -9.03
C LEU A 63 -13.06 7.89 -8.37
N ALA A 64 -11.99 7.88 -7.58
CA ALA A 64 -11.47 9.09 -6.94
C ALA A 64 -11.05 10.15 -7.97
N ILE A 65 -10.32 9.74 -9.02
CA ILE A 65 -9.85 10.65 -10.08
C ILE A 65 -11.02 11.24 -10.86
N LYS A 66 -12.08 10.47 -11.12
CA LYS A 66 -13.29 10.97 -11.78
C LYS A 66 -14.01 12.03 -10.94
N GLU A 67 -14.02 11.86 -9.61
CA GLU A 67 -14.64 12.82 -8.69
C GLU A 67 -13.78 14.08 -8.50
N ASN A 68 -12.47 13.91 -8.41
CA ASN A 68 -11.51 14.99 -8.24
C ASN A 68 -10.14 14.59 -8.80
N PRO A 69 -9.60 15.27 -9.83
CA PRO A 69 -8.30 14.92 -10.39
C PRO A 69 -7.13 15.12 -9.41
N ASN A 70 -7.34 15.85 -8.31
CA ASN A 70 -6.34 15.99 -7.26
C ASN A 70 -6.46 14.83 -6.26
N VAL A 71 -5.79 13.73 -6.53
CA VAL A 71 -5.76 12.55 -5.65
C VAL A 71 -4.38 12.41 -5.02
N ILE A 72 -4.34 12.18 -3.72
CA ILE A 72 -3.16 11.72 -2.99
C ILE A 72 -3.33 10.22 -2.72
N LEU A 73 -2.39 9.42 -3.19
CA LEU A 73 -2.40 7.98 -3.01
C LEU A 73 -1.45 7.61 -1.86
N ILE A 74 -1.95 6.83 -0.90
CA ILE A 74 -1.17 6.37 0.25
C ILE A 74 -1.15 4.85 0.25
N GLY A 75 0.04 4.25 0.29
CA GLY A 75 0.21 2.80 0.35
C GLY A 75 1.06 2.36 1.54
N PHE A 76 0.64 1.29 2.22
CA PHE A 76 1.36 0.68 3.33
C PHE A 76 1.83 -0.72 2.96
N SER A 77 3.12 -1.03 3.21
CA SER A 77 3.71 -2.36 3.00
C SER A 77 3.46 -2.88 1.57
N MET A 78 2.76 -4.01 1.39
CA MET A 78 2.30 -4.50 0.09
C MET A 78 1.48 -3.44 -0.67
N GLY A 79 0.61 -2.72 0.03
CA GLY A 79 -0.16 -1.63 -0.56
C GLY A 79 0.70 -0.51 -1.12
N GLY A 80 1.92 -0.32 -0.59
CA GLY A 80 2.91 0.61 -1.14
C GLY A 80 3.44 0.17 -2.52
N VAL A 81 3.61 -1.12 -2.73
CA VAL A 81 4.00 -1.68 -4.05
C VAL A 81 2.89 -1.46 -5.08
N ILE A 82 1.64 -1.75 -4.70
CA ILE A 82 0.47 -1.52 -5.58
C ILE A 82 0.29 -0.03 -5.86
N ALA A 83 0.40 0.82 -4.85
CA ALA A 83 0.27 2.27 -4.99
C ALA A 83 1.34 2.83 -5.96
N SER A 84 2.56 2.31 -5.91
CA SER A 84 3.63 2.68 -6.83
C SER A 84 3.30 2.29 -8.28
N TYR A 85 2.80 1.07 -8.48
CA TYR A 85 2.34 0.64 -9.79
C TYR A 85 1.23 1.54 -10.32
N LEU A 86 0.21 1.81 -9.53
CA LEU A 86 -0.90 2.66 -9.95
C LEU A 86 -0.45 4.10 -10.23
N ALA A 87 0.45 4.66 -9.42
CA ALA A 87 1.00 6.00 -9.66
C ALA A 87 1.94 6.08 -10.88
N SER A 88 2.45 4.94 -11.38
CA SER A 88 3.23 4.88 -12.63
C SER A 88 2.36 4.94 -13.89
N ILE A 89 1.08 4.58 -13.78
CA ILE A 89 0.14 4.53 -14.91
C ILE A 89 -1.00 5.54 -14.81
N TYR A 90 -1.27 6.09 -13.63
CA TYR A 90 -2.27 7.12 -13.38
C TYR A 90 -1.64 8.41 -12.88
N LYS A 91 -2.11 9.54 -13.38
CA LYS A 91 -1.69 10.84 -12.86
C LYS A 91 -2.33 11.09 -11.49
N VAL A 92 -1.50 11.09 -10.44
CA VAL A 92 -1.89 11.47 -9.07
C VAL A 92 -1.16 12.73 -8.65
N GLN A 93 -1.72 13.48 -7.69
CA GLN A 93 -1.11 14.71 -7.18
C GLN A 93 0.18 14.41 -6.43
N SER A 94 0.19 13.34 -5.63
CA SER A 94 1.37 12.85 -4.91
C SER A 94 1.16 11.42 -4.42
N LEU A 95 2.26 10.75 -4.11
CA LEU A 95 2.33 9.40 -3.57
C LEU A 95 2.98 9.41 -2.20
N ILE A 96 2.37 8.74 -1.22
CA ILE A 96 2.94 8.53 0.11
C ILE A 96 3.08 7.02 0.35
N LEU A 97 4.28 6.57 0.66
CA LEU A 97 4.60 5.18 0.91
C LEU A 97 5.05 4.99 2.35
N CYS A 98 4.37 4.11 3.08
CA CYS A 98 4.70 3.76 4.45
C CYS A 98 5.26 2.34 4.49
N ALA A 99 6.53 2.19 4.89
CA ALA A 99 7.24 0.90 4.96
C ALA A 99 6.97 -0.01 3.74
N PRO A 100 7.15 0.47 2.49
CA PRO A 100 6.78 -0.27 1.29
C PRO A 100 7.61 -1.53 1.12
N ALA A 101 6.96 -2.65 0.76
CA ALA A 101 7.55 -3.98 0.68
C ALA A 101 8.19 -4.29 -0.68
N PHE A 102 9.08 -3.42 -1.19
CA PHE A 102 9.76 -3.65 -2.48
C PHE A 102 10.80 -4.77 -2.44
N GLU A 103 11.49 -4.90 -1.32
CA GLU A 103 12.42 -5.99 -1.10
C GLU A 103 11.78 -7.02 -0.18
N TYR A 104 12.04 -8.26 -0.52
CA TYR A 104 11.36 -9.36 0.10
C TYR A 104 11.96 -9.76 1.44
N LEU A 105 11.16 -10.26 2.19
CA LEU A 105 11.10 -10.55 3.59
C LEU A 105 11.30 -11.99 3.92
N ASP A 106 11.84 -12.21 5.08
CA ASP A 106 11.82 -13.52 5.71
C ASP A 106 10.35 -13.94 5.96
N ILE A 107 9.87 -14.91 5.17
CA ILE A 107 8.56 -15.54 5.28
C ILE A 107 8.22 -15.91 6.74
N LYS A 108 9.23 -16.39 7.48
CA LYS A 108 9.06 -16.79 8.88
C LYS A 108 8.73 -15.61 9.78
N LYS A 109 9.25 -14.42 9.50
CA LYS A 109 8.93 -13.20 10.25
C LYS A 109 7.50 -12.74 9.97
N VAL A 110 7.08 -12.69 8.70
CA VAL A 110 5.71 -12.31 8.34
C VAL A 110 4.70 -13.29 8.91
N THR A 111 4.91 -14.59 8.72
CA THR A 111 4.02 -15.63 9.26
C THR A 111 4.11 -15.75 10.78
N GLY A 112 5.26 -15.43 11.39
CA GLY A 112 5.45 -15.40 12.83
C GLY A 112 4.65 -14.32 13.55
N LEU A 113 4.46 -13.16 12.90
CA LEU A 113 3.58 -12.10 13.39
C LEU A 113 2.12 -12.55 13.50
N PHE A 114 1.69 -13.46 12.62
CA PHE A 114 0.33 -14.02 12.66
C PHE A 114 0.16 -15.16 13.67
N LYS A 115 1.25 -15.75 14.16
CA LYS A 115 1.19 -16.86 15.14
C LYS A 115 1.18 -16.43 16.59
N LYS A 116 1.65 -15.21 16.92
CA LYS A 116 1.88 -14.80 18.32
C LYS A 116 0.77 -13.98 18.97
N SER A 117 -0.19 -13.45 18.25
CA SER A 117 -1.28 -12.69 18.83
C SER A 117 -2.64 -13.23 18.42
N ASP A 118 -3.41 -13.71 19.37
CA ASP A 118 -4.80 -14.15 19.28
C ASP A 118 -5.08 -15.43 18.48
N LYS A 119 -5.24 -16.53 19.21
CA LYS A 119 -5.74 -17.81 18.69
C LYS A 119 -7.16 -17.71 18.09
N GLU A 120 -7.84 -16.58 18.22
CA GLU A 120 -9.24 -16.41 17.81
C GLU A 120 -9.46 -15.63 16.49
N LYS A 121 -8.47 -14.87 15.98
CA LYS A 121 -8.64 -14.11 14.74
C LYS A 121 -7.98 -14.80 13.56
N LYS A 122 -8.79 -15.19 12.57
CA LYS A 122 -8.34 -15.78 11.31
C LYS A 122 -7.42 -14.81 10.56
N GLY A 123 -6.21 -15.24 10.23
CA GLY A 123 -5.27 -14.50 9.39
C GLY A 123 -5.40 -14.88 7.90
N PRO A 124 -4.63 -14.22 7.02
CA PRO A 124 -4.60 -14.57 5.61
C PRO A 124 -4.20 -16.03 5.36
N SER A 125 -4.75 -16.63 4.31
CA SER A 125 -4.44 -18.00 3.89
C SER A 125 -3.05 -18.10 3.22
N SER A 126 -2.54 -19.33 3.09
CA SER A 126 -1.30 -19.58 2.34
C SER A 126 -1.40 -19.14 0.87
N LYS A 127 -2.58 -19.28 0.25
CA LYS A 127 -2.82 -18.79 -1.11
C LYS A 127 -2.76 -17.26 -1.19
N GLN A 128 -3.34 -16.58 -0.22
CA GLN A 128 -3.29 -15.12 -0.12
C GLN A 128 -1.85 -14.64 0.12
N TYR A 129 -1.07 -15.38 0.90
CA TYR A 129 0.35 -15.10 1.05
C TYR A 129 1.12 -15.22 -0.27
N GLN A 130 0.87 -16.26 -1.07
CA GLN A 130 1.46 -16.40 -2.41
C GLN A 130 1.05 -15.23 -3.33
N THR A 131 -0.17 -14.74 -3.21
CA THR A 131 -0.65 -13.55 -3.92
C THR A 131 0.17 -12.31 -3.54
N PHE A 132 0.44 -12.10 -2.27
CA PHE A 132 1.34 -11.04 -1.80
C PHE A 132 2.72 -11.13 -2.46
N THR A 133 3.36 -12.31 -2.44
CA THR A 133 4.68 -12.48 -3.05
C THR A 133 4.65 -12.21 -4.56
N LYS A 134 3.56 -12.61 -5.22
CA LYS A 134 3.36 -12.35 -6.65
C LYS A 134 3.22 -10.87 -6.96
N ILE A 135 2.48 -10.11 -6.14
CA ILE A 135 2.35 -8.65 -6.26
C ILE A 135 3.73 -7.99 -6.18
N VAL A 136 4.52 -8.32 -5.16
CA VAL A 136 5.86 -7.74 -4.99
C VAL A 136 6.73 -8.07 -6.21
N SER A 137 6.79 -9.34 -6.61
CA SER A 137 7.57 -9.78 -7.76
C SER A 137 7.17 -9.07 -9.05
N GLN A 138 5.87 -8.87 -9.27
CA GLN A 138 5.32 -8.32 -10.51
C GLN A 138 5.49 -6.80 -10.62
N TYR A 139 5.36 -6.08 -9.48
CA TYR A 139 5.19 -4.61 -9.53
C TYR A 139 6.28 -3.81 -8.84
N LYS A 140 7.25 -4.42 -8.17
CA LYS A 140 8.31 -3.71 -7.42
C LYS A 140 9.12 -2.72 -8.26
N GLU A 141 9.32 -2.99 -9.54
CA GLU A 141 10.12 -2.12 -10.42
C GLU A 141 9.33 -0.88 -10.91
N SER A 142 8.01 -0.82 -10.71
CA SER A 142 7.19 0.35 -11.07
C SER A 142 7.67 1.63 -10.36
N ILE A 143 8.36 1.51 -9.23
CA ILE A 143 8.94 2.64 -8.50
C ILE A 143 9.90 3.48 -9.36
N SER A 144 10.54 2.88 -10.34
CA SER A 144 11.46 3.57 -11.26
C SER A 144 10.75 4.43 -12.31
N GLN A 145 9.42 4.43 -12.34
CA GLN A 145 8.60 5.19 -13.28
C GLN A 145 7.78 6.30 -12.59
N ILE A 146 8.03 6.56 -11.29
CA ILE A 146 7.27 7.55 -10.52
C ILE A 146 7.80 8.96 -10.81
N GLU A 147 6.95 9.80 -11.39
CA GLU A 147 7.25 11.21 -11.71
C GLU A 147 6.57 12.19 -10.73
N CYS A 148 5.46 11.79 -10.11
CA CYS A 148 4.77 12.64 -9.14
C CYS A 148 5.59 12.84 -7.85
N PRO A 149 5.34 13.93 -7.10
CA PRO A 149 5.94 14.11 -5.79
C PRO A 149 5.72 12.91 -4.88
N ILE A 150 6.78 12.43 -4.23
CA ILE A 150 6.72 11.23 -3.38
C ILE A 150 7.34 11.46 -2.00
N LEU A 151 6.63 11.00 -0.97
CA LEU A 151 7.11 10.89 0.39
C LEU A 151 7.17 9.42 0.78
N MET A 152 8.32 8.97 1.26
CA MET A 152 8.51 7.64 1.84
C MET A 152 8.78 7.75 3.32
N LEU A 153 8.08 6.95 4.11
CA LEU A 153 8.22 6.86 5.56
C LEU A 153 8.61 5.43 5.93
N HIS A 154 9.70 5.25 6.70
CA HIS A 154 10.13 3.92 7.12
C HIS A 154 10.79 3.96 8.49
N GLY A 155 10.23 3.23 9.44
CA GLY A 155 10.82 3.13 10.77
C GLY A 155 12.18 2.40 10.72
N THR A 156 13.20 2.97 11.35
CA THR A 156 14.56 2.41 11.38
C THR A 156 14.64 1.07 12.13
N SER A 157 13.66 0.79 12.98
CA SER A 157 13.55 -0.46 13.76
C SER A 157 12.46 -1.39 13.22
N ASP A 158 12.09 -1.27 11.94
CA ASP A 158 11.12 -2.17 11.31
C ASP A 158 11.73 -3.58 11.19
N GLU A 159 11.17 -4.52 11.95
CA GLU A 159 11.62 -5.92 11.96
C GLU A 159 10.96 -6.77 10.88
N VAL A 160 9.95 -6.23 10.19
CA VAL A 160 9.16 -6.95 9.18
C VAL A 160 9.65 -6.62 7.79
N ILE A 161 9.70 -5.32 7.46
CA ILE A 161 10.25 -4.81 6.21
C ILE A 161 11.56 -4.11 6.53
N ALA A 162 12.68 -4.64 6.05
CA ALA A 162 13.97 -3.99 6.27
C ALA A 162 13.96 -2.56 5.71
N PRO A 163 14.47 -1.55 6.45
CA PRO A 163 14.55 -0.17 5.96
C PRO A 163 15.31 -0.02 4.64
N SER A 164 16.19 -0.98 4.31
CA SER A 164 16.88 -1.06 3.02
C SER A 164 15.90 -1.13 1.83
N SER A 165 14.72 -1.73 2.00
CA SER A 165 13.66 -1.75 0.99
C SER A 165 13.33 -0.33 0.50
N SER A 166 13.13 0.60 1.44
CA SER A 166 12.87 2.01 1.10
C SER A 166 14.11 2.73 0.58
N THR A 167 15.27 2.48 1.17
CA THR A 167 16.52 3.14 0.74
C THR A 167 16.91 2.77 -0.69
N HIS A 168 16.79 1.50 -1.05
CA HIS A 168 17.09 1.04 -2.41
C HIS A 168 16.03 1.52 -3.41
N ALA A 169 14.74 1.45 -3.05
CA ALA A 169 13.68 1.97 -3.89
C ALA A 169 13.81 3.48 -4.13
N TYR A 170 14.14 4.25 -3.09
CA TYR A 170 14.33 5.69 -3.19
C TYR A 170 15.36 6.11 -4.23
N LYS A 171 16.45 5.34 -4.36
CA LYS A 171 17.49 5.60 -5.38
C LYS A 171 16.98 5.45 -6.80
N LYS A 172 15.99 4.59 -7.03
CA LYS A 172 15.41 4.31 -8.35
C LYS A 172 14.36 5.33 -8.79
N ILE A 173 13.84 6.17 -7.87
CA ILE A 173 12.77 7.11 -8.17
C ILE A 173 13.28 8.29 -9.01
N PRO A 174 12.73 8.52 -10.23
CA PRO A 174 13.12 9.64 -11.06
C PRO A 174 12.50 10.99 -10.64
N ALA A 175 11.43 10.98 -9.85
CA ALA A 175 10.72 12.19 -9.43
C ALA A 175 11.68 13.23 -8.81
N GLN A 176 11.57 14.50 -9.26
CA GLN A 176 12.39 15.59 -8.75
C GLN A 176 12.06 15.93 -7.28
N LYS A 177 10.78 15.84 -6.91
CA LYS A 177 10.30 16.08 -5.54
C LYS A 177 10.13 14.75 -4.81
N LYS A 178 11.18 14.31 -4.15
CA LYS A 178 11.16 13.07 -3.35
C LYS A 178 11.81 13.25 -2.00
N ARG A 179 11.26 12.58 -0.99
CA ARG A 179 11.81 12.57 0.38
C ARG A 179 11.63 11.20 1.02
N LEU A 180 12.66 10.76 1.75
CA LEU A 180 12.64 9.59 2.64
C LEU A 180 12.87 10.07 4.07
N ILE A 181 12.03 9.60 5.00
CA ILE A 181 12.09 9.90 6.44
C ILE A 181 12.08 8.59 7.22
#